data_d847ea5b5c3ede1b1e312c1c5618c6c6
#
_entry.id   d847ea5b5c3ede1b1e312c1c5618c6c6
#
_cell.length_a   1.000
_cell.length_b   1.000
_cell.length_c   1.000
_cell.angle_alpha   90.00
_cell.angle_beta   90.00
_cell.angle_gamma   90.00
#
_symmetry.space_group_name_H-M   'P 1'
#
loop_
_entity.id
_entity.type
_entity.pdbx_description
1 polymer ?
#
loop_
_entity_poly.entity_id
_entity_poly.type
_entity_poly.pdbx_seq_one_letter_code
_entity_poly.pdbx_strand_id
1 'polypeptide(L)'
;YKYRINLEGIILKPNMVMQGLESTEKNSVAEVAGTTVNCLLESVPASVPAIAFLSGGQSPEAASAHLNAINKNFKNHLPWIVTFSFARAIQQPAIEAWKGKDENVKAAQQILYKRAKLDAAARSGEYSNDMEK
;
A
#
# COMPACT_ATOMS: atom_id res chain seq x y z
N TYR A 1 13.61 6.50 -21.75
CA TYR A 1 13.77 6.99 -23.14
C TYR A 1 14.21 5.88 -24.10
N LYS A 2 15.03 4.93 -23.68
CA LYS A 2 15.54 3.85 -24.56
C LYS A 2 14.42 3.01 -25.21
N TYR A 3 13.35 2.76 -24.49
CA TYR A 3 12.23 1.91 -24.94
C TYR A 3 11.03 2.71 -25.46
N ARG A 4 11.12 4.04 -25.54
CA ARG A 4 10.05 4.93 -26.03
C ARG A 4 8.68 4.67 -25.38
N ILE A 5 8.67 4.35 -24.09
CA ILE A 5 7.44 4.13 -23.32
C ILE A 5 6.70 5.45 -23.17
N ASN A 6 5.39 5.44 -23.43
CA ASN A 6 4.51 6.55 -23.08
C ASN A 6 4.27 6.55 -21.56
N LEU A 7 4.98 7.41 -20.84
CA LEU A 7 4.92 7.47 -19.37
C LEU A 7 3.53 7.89 -18.84
N GLU A 8 2.79 8.69 -19.62
CA GLU A 8 1.44 9.13 -19.25
C GLU A 8 0.41 7.99 -19.34
N GLY A 9 0.75 6.91 -20.04
CA GLY A 9 -0.10 5.73 -20.23
C GLY A 9 0.18 4.58 -19.26
N ILE A 10 1.02 4.77 -18.24
CA ILE A 10 1.39 3.70 -17.31
C ILE A 10 0.99 4.01 -15.86
N ILE A 11 0.81 2.95 -15.06
CA ILE A 11 0.76 3.02 -13.60
C ILE A 11 1.97 2.25 -13.07
N LEU A 12 2.79 2.88 -12.24
CA LEU A 12 3.92 2.22 -11.62
C LEU A 12 3.45 1.41 -10.40
N LYS A 13 3.87 0.16 -10.33
CA LYS A 13 3.57 -0.72 -9.18
C LYS A 13 4.86 -1.13 -8.44
N PRO A 14 5.41 -0.27 -7.58
CA PRO A 14 6.63 -0.56 -6.84
C PRO A 14 6.34 -1.14 -5.46
N ASN A 15 7.40 -1.63 -4.79
CA ASN A 15 7.41 -1.83 -3.35
C ASN A 15 7.66 -0.49 -2.64
N MET A 16 7.30 -0.40 -1.36
CA MET A 16 7.79 0.66 -0.47
C MET A 16 9.24 0.37 -0.08
N VAL A 17 9.98 1.39 0.31
CA VAL A 17 11.35 1.23 0.83
C VAL A 17 11.26 0.75 2.27
N MET A 18 11.53 -0.52 2.45
CA MET A 18 11.48 -1.22 3.74
C MET A 18 12.89 -1.61 4.18
N GLN A 19 13.04 -1.89 5.47
CA GLN A 19 14.28 -2.53 5.96
C GLN A 19 14.54 -3.86 5.25
N GLY A 20 15.80 -4.26 5.16
CA GLY A 20 16.18 -5.56 4.59
C GLY A 20 15.55 -6.73 5.37
N LEU A 21 15.31 -7.84 4.71
CA LEU A 21 14.63 -9.01 5.30
C LEU A 21 15.38 -9.60 6.50
N GLU A 22 16.72 -9.46 6.53
CA GLU A 22 17.58 -9.96 7.61
C GLU A 22 17.90 -8.89 8.66
N SER A 23 17.34 -7.67 8.51
CA SER A 23 17.56 -6.59 9.47
C SER A 23 16.83 -6.90 10.79
N THR A 24 17.56 -6.74 11.89
CA THR A 24 16.99 -6.80 13.23
C THR A 24 16.32 -5.49 13.65
N GLU A 25 16.63 -4.40 12.97
CA GLU A 25 16.02 -3.09 13.19
C GLU A 25 14.70 -2.98 12.45
N LYS A 26 13.70 -2.42 13.13
CA LYS A 26 12.39 -2.12 12.53
C LYS A 26 12.27 -0.62 12.31
N ASN A 27 12.06 -0.23 11.06
CA ASN A 27 11.76 1.16 10.74
C ASN A 27 10.38 1.56 11.24
N SER A 28 10.26 2.79 11.70
CA SER A 28 8.97 3.40 12.01
C SER A 28 8.15 3.65 10.75
N VAL A 29 6.84 3.81 10.92
CA VAL A 29 5.93 4.17 9.83
C VAL A 29 6.35 5.47 9.14
N ALA A 30 6.84 6.44 9.90
CA ALA A 30 7.29 7.74 9.37
C ALA A 30 8.57 7.59 8.53
N GLU A 31 9.53 6.77 8.95
CA GLU A 31 10.76 6.49 8.20
C GLU A 31 10.46 5.78 6.88
N VAL A 32 9.63 4.75 6.90
CA VAL A 32 9.22 4.04 5.67
C VAL A 32 8.55 5.00 4.70
N ALA A 33 7.62 5.82 5.18
CA ALA A 33 6.91 6.78 4.35
C ALA A 33 7.87 7.83 3.75
N GLY A 34 8.73 8.44 4.57
CA GLY A 34 9.68 9.47 4.13
C GLY A 34 10.71 8.93 3.15
N THR A 35 11.32 7.78 3.44
CA THR A 35 12.32 7.17 2.57
C THR A 35 11.71 6.72 1.24
N THR A 36 10.47 6.17 1.28
CA THR A 36 9.75 5.78 0.06
C THR A 36 9.47 7.00 -0.81
N VAL A 37 8.97 8.08 -0.24
CA VAL A 37 8.69 9.33 -0.96
C VAL A 37 9.96 9.90 -1.59
N ASN A 38 11.05 9.98 -0.83
CA ASN A 38 12.33 10.49 -1.35
C ASN A 38 12.82 9.64 -2.53
N CYS A 39 12.82 8.32 -2.40
CA CYS A 39 13.20 7.39 -3.47
C CYS A 39 12.36 7.61 -4.74
N LEU A 40 11.05 7.78 -4.59
CA LEU A 40 10.15 8.02 -5.73
C LEU A 40 10.40 9.38 -6.39
N LEU A 41 10.60 10.44 -5.61
CA LEU A 41 10.89 11.78 -6.15
C LEU A 41 12.21 11.83 -6.92
N GLU A 42 13.20 11.03 -6.53
CA GLU A 42 14.48 10.94 -7.21
C GLU A 42 14.46 10.07 -8.49
N SER A 43 13.52 9.12 -8.58
CA SER A 43 13.57 8.09 -9.62
C SER A 43 12.39 8.04 -10.58
N VAL A 44 11.22 8.57 -10.21
CA VAL A 44 9.99 8.44 -11.00
C VAL A 44 9.64 9.77 -11.68
N PRO A 45 9.54 9.80 -13.02
CA PRO A 45 9.13 10.99 -13.73
C PRO A 45 7.74 11.48 -13.33
N ALA A 46 7.57 12.79 -13.21
CA ALA A 46 6.30 13.41 -12.85
C ALA A 46 5.17 13.17 -13.88
N SER A 47 5.52 12.77 -15.10
CA SER A 47 4.56 12.40 -16.15
C SER A 47 3.85 11.06 -15.92
N VAL A 48 4.33 10.21 -15.00
CA VAL A 48 3.61 9.01 -14.57
C VAL A 48 2.37 9.43 -13.79
N PRO A 49 1.14 9.03 -14.18
CA PRO A 49 -0.07 9.57 -13.55
C PRO A 49 -0.33 9.01 -12.15
N ALA A 50 0.08 7.77 -11.87
CA ALA A 50 -0.18 7.15 -10.58
C ALA A 50 0.85 6.10 -10.18
N ILE A 51 0.99 5.92 -8.87
CA ILE A 51 1.79 4.89 -8.23
C ILE A 51 0.85 4.03 -7.37
N ALA A 52 0.81 2.72 -7.65
CA ALA A 52 0.01 1.74 -6.93
C ALA A 52 0.94 0.75 -6.21
N PHE A 53 1.14 0.90 -4.92
CA PHE A 53 2.07 0.05 -4.16
C PHE A 53 1.63 -1.41 -4.11
N LEU A 54 2.59 -2.33 -4.22
CA LEU A 54 2.41 -3.70 -3.77
C LEU A 54 2.62 -3.79 -2.25
N SER A 55 2.10 -4.83 -1.59
CA SER A 55 2.26 -4.98 -0.12
C SER A 55 3.62 -5.55 0.31
N GLY A 56 4.33 -6.26 -0.57
CA GLY A 56 5.72 -6.69 -0.35
C GLY A 56 5.96 -7.58 0.88
N GLY A 57 4.94 -8.32 1.34
CA GLY A 57 5.03 -9.15 2.55
C GLY A 57 4.77 -8.41 3.86
N GLN A 58 4.41 -7.13 3.82
CA GLN A 58 3.95 -6.40 5.00
C GLN A 58 2.65 -7.01 5.55
N SER A 59 2.44 -6.89 6.88
CA SER A 59 1.12 -7.22 7.43
C SER A 59 0.04 -6.28 6.85
N PRO A 60 -1.23 -6.68 6.86
CA PRO A 60 -2.33 -5.82 6.42
C PRO A 60 -2.31 -4.43 7.08
N GLU A 61 -2.13 -4.39 8.39
CA GLU A 61 -2.10 -3.16 9.19
C GLU A 61 -0.89 -2.27 8.84
N ALA A 62 0.29 -2.88 8.68
CA ALA A 62 1.50 -2.15 8.33
C ALA A 62 1.37 -1.54 6.91
N ALA A 63 0.86 -2.30 5.94
CA ALA A 63 0.65 -1.81 4.59
C ALA A 63 -0.31 -0.62 4.56
N SER A 64 -1.44 -0.70 5.29
CA SER A 64 -2.39 0.41 5.43
C SER A 64 -1.76 1.62 6.14
N ALA A 65 -1.01 1.39 7.23
CA ALA A 65 -0.38 2.47 7.99
C ALA A 65 0.68 3.23 7.17
N HIS A 66 1.53 2.52 6.43
CA HIS A 66 2.55 3.14 5.57
C HIS A 66 1.91 3.92 4.42
N LEU A 67 0.92 3.34 3.73
CA LEU A 67 0.18 4.05 2.68
C LEU A 67 -0.49 5.32 3.22
N ASN A 68 -1.11 5.20 4.40
CA ASN A 68 -1.74 6.34 5.08
C ASN A 68 -0.73 7.45 5.39
N ALA A 69 0.43 7.10 5.94
CA ALA A 69 1.47 8.08 6.28
C ALA A 69 1.97 8.83 5.04
N ILE A 70 2.15 8.13 3.92
CA ILE A 70 2.51 8.76 2.65
C ILE A 70 1.44 9.75 2.21
N ASN A 71 0.17 9.34 2.16
CA ASN A 71 -0.91 10.20 1.71
C ASN A 71 -1.21 11.36 2.68
N LYS A 72 -1.18 11.11 3.99
CA LYS A 72 -1.45 12.13 5.01
C LYS A 72 -0.40 13.22 5.03
N ASN A 73 0.88 12.84 4.94
CA ASN A 73 1.98 13.77 5.19
C ASN A 73 2.55 14.39 3.90
N PHE A 74 2.42 13.71 2.75
CA PHE A 74 3.12 14.10 1.53
C PHE A 74 2.22 14.37 0.32
N LYS A 75 0.93 14.07 0.37
CA LYS A 75 -0.01 14.18 -0.77
C LYS A 75 0.11 15.47 -1.57
N ASN A 76 0.28 16.59 -0.88
CA ASN A 76 0.35 17.90 -1.52
C ASN A 76 1.72 18.22 -2.15
N HIS A 77 2.70 17.35 -1.97
CA HIS A 77 4.07 17.51 -2.48
C HIS A 77 4.40 16.48 -3.57
N LEU A 78 3.48 15.56 -3.86
CA LEU A 78 3.68 14.49 -4.83
C LEU A 78 3.03 14.85 -6.17
N PRO A 79 3.74 14.66 -7.31
CA PRO A 79 3.16 14.88 -8.63
C PRO A 79 2.22 13.74 -9.06
N TRP A 80 2.21 12.61 -8.35
CA TRP A 80 1.45 11.41 -8.66
C TRP A 80 0.29 11.19 -7.69
N ILE A 81 -0.75 10.54 -8.16
CA ILE A 81 -1.73 9.89 -7.28
C ILE A 81 -1.06 8.66 -6.67
N VAL A 82 -1.06 8.57 -5.34
CA VAL A 82 -0.52 7.41 -4.63
C VAL A 82 -1.66 6.57 -4.09
N THR A 83 -1.66 5.28 -4.45
CA THR A 83 -2.71 4.32 -4.10
C THR A 83 -2.11 2.93 -3.84
N PHE A 84 -2.93 1.92 -3.74
CA PHE A 84 -2.54 0.54 -3.46
C PHE A 84 -2.99 -0.43 -4.57
N SER A 85 -2.21 -1.49 -4.74
CA SER A 85 -2.55 -2.69 -5.49
C SER A 85 -2.07 -3.90 -4.68
N PHE A 86 -2.50 -3.93 -3.41
CA PHE A 86 -2.15 -4.99 -2.48
C PHE A 86 -2.81 -6.30 -2.88
N ALA A 87 -2.09 -7.40 -2.76
CA ALA A 87 -2.62 -8.74 -2.93
C ALA A 87 -2.76 -9.40 -1.55
N ARG A 88 -1.69 -9.96 -1.01
CA ARG A 88 -1.73 -10.71 0.25
C ARG A 88 -2.26 -9.90 1.43
N ALA A 89 -1.91 -8.64 1.55
CA ALA A 89 -2.38 -7.78 2.65
C ALA A 89 -3.91 -7.57 2.66
N ILE A 90 -4.59 -7.74 1.53
CA ILE A 90 -6.06 -7.70 1.46
C ILE A 90 -6.65 -9.10 1.51
N GLN A 91 -6.11 -10.03 0.75
CA GLN A 91 -6.72 -11.33 0.50
C GLN A 91 -6.42 -12.36 1.59
N GLN A 92 -5.22 -12.33 2.17
CA GLN A 92 -4.77 -13.36 3.12
C GLN A 92 -5.69 -13.51 4.33
N PRO A 93 -6.12 -12.44 5.02
CA PRO A 93 -7.05 -12.57 6.15
C PRO A 93 -8.39 -13.20 5.75
N ALA A 94 -8.89 -12.90 4.56
CA ALA A 94 -10.12 -13.48 4.05
C ALA A 94 -9.96 -14.97 3.71
N ILE A 95 -8.83 -15.35 3.10
CA ILE A 95 -8.51 -16.75 2.78
C ILE A 95 -8.38 -17.58 4.05
N GLU A 96 -7.72 -17.05 5.08
CA GLU A 96 -7.56 -17.70 6.38
C GLU A 96 -8.89 -17.90 7.12
N ALA A 97 -9.82 -16.96 6.97
CA ALA A 97 -11.16 -17.10 7.52
C ALA A 97 -12.01 -18.08 6.72
N TRP A 98 -11.88 -18.06 5.40
CA TRP A 98 -12.67 -18.93 4.51
C TRP A 98 -12.32 -20.41 4.67
N LYS A 99 -11.03 -20.77 4.69
CA LYS A 99 -10.54 -22.16 4.81
C LYS A 99 -11.10 -23.12 3.75
N GLY A 100 -11.57 -22.61 2.62
CA GLY A 100 -12.19 -23.43 1.55
C GLY A 100 -13.57 -23.99 1.90
N LYS A 101 -14.28 -23.44 2.87
CA LYS A 101 -15.58 -23.94 3.35
C LYS A 101 -16.71 -22.98 3.00
N ASP A 102 -17.79 -23.50 2.46
CA ASP A 102 -18.97 -22.70 2.07
C ASP A 102 -19.61 -21.98 3.27
N GLU A 103 -19.61 -22.61 4.43
CA GLU A 103 -20.12 -22.04 5.69
C GLU A 103 -19.41 -20.75 6.11
N ASN A 104 -18.15 -20.57 5.69
CA ASN A 104 -17.30 -19.43 6.05
C ASN A 104 -17.33 -18.29 5.00
N VAL A 105 -18.02 -18.45 3.88
CA VAL A 105 -18.01 -17.48 2.76
C VAL A 105 -18.42 -16.08 3.23
N LYS A 106 -19.49 -15.95 4.01
CA LYS A 106 -19.96 -14.65 4.50
C LYS A 106 -18.92 -13.96 5.39
N ALA A 107 -18.27 -14.69 6.29
CA ALA A 107 -17.24 -14.17 7.17
C ALA A 107 -16.01 -13.70 6.35
N ALA A 108 -15.56 -14.48 5.39
CA ALA A 108 -14.47 -14.13 4.51
C ALA A 108 -14.77 -12.88 3.67
N GLN A 109 -15.98 -12.76 3.13
CA GLN A 109 -16.41 -11.57 2.39
C GLN A 109 -16.42 -10.31 3.25
N GLN A 110 -16.86 -10.40 4.50
CA GLN A 110 -16.82 -9.27 5.44
C GLN A 110 -15.40 -8.82 5.76
N ILE A 111 -14.50 -9.76 5.96
CA ILE A 111 -13.07 -9.48 6.21
C ILE A 111 -12.45 -8.81 4.98
N LEU A 112 -12.69 -9.34 3.78
CA LEU A 112 -12.20 -8.75 2.54
C LEU A 112 -12.71 -7.31 2.36
N TYR A 113 -13.99 -7.10 2.60
CA TYR A 113 -14.60 -5.77 2.53
C TYR A 113 -14.01 -4.81 3.56
N LYS A 114 -13.82 -5.26 4.82
CA LYS A 114 -13.17 -4.47 5.87
C LYS A 114 -11.77 -4.04 5.42
N ARG A 115 -10.93 -4.97 4.94
CA ARG A 115 -9.57 -4.63 4.45
C ARG A 115 -9.59 -3.62 3.32
N ALA A 116 -10.44 -3.82 2.32
CA ALA A 116 -10.57 -2.89 1.19
C ALA A 116 -11.00 -1.48 1.65
N LYS A 117 -11.91 -1.40 2.63
CA LYS A 117 -12.36 -0.12 3.22
C LYS A 117 -11.23 0.59 3.98
N LEU A 118 -10.42 -0.16 4.75
CA LEU A 118 -9.29 0.39 5.50
C LEU A 118 -8.20 0.91 4.55
N ASP A 119 -7.89 0.17 3.49
CA ASP A 119 -6.93 0.62 2.49
C ASP A 119 -7.44 1.83 1.68
N ALA A 120 -8.75 1.92 1.44
CA ALA A 120 -9.36 3.12 0.85
C ALA A 120 -9.22 4.34 1.78
N ALA A 121 -9.40 4.17 3.10
CA ALA A 121 -9.16 5.22 4.08
C ALA A 121 -7.67 5.62 4.11
N ALA A 122 -6.74 4.64 4.04
CA ALA A 122 -5.31 4.90 3.96
C ALA A 122 -4.92 5.68 2.70
N ARG A 123 -5.54 5.38 1.55
CA ARG A 123 -5.37 6.16 0.32
C ARG A 123 -5.82 7.62 0.49
N SER A 124 -6.79 7.87 1.33
CA SER A 124 -7.28 9.24 1.62
C SER A 124 -6.48 9.95 2.73
N GLY A 125 -5.61 9.23 3.46
CA GLY A 125 -4.87 9.75 4.62
C GLY A 125 -5.71 9.77 5.90
N GLU A 126 -6.78 9.00 5.95
CA GLU A 126 -7.79 8.96 7.03
C GLU A 126 -7.74 7.68 7.88
N TYR A 127 -6.86 6.75 7.54
CA TYR A 127 -6.71 5.51 8.29
C TYR A 127 -6.13 5.76 9.69
N SER A 128 -6.63 5.02 10.67
CA SER A 128 -6.06 4.91 12.01
C SER A 128 -6.12 3.47 12.52
N ASN A 129 -5.22 3.11 13.43
CA ASN A 129 -5.19 1.77 14.03
C ASN A 129 -6.48 1.42 14.80
N ASP A 130 -7.23 2.40 15.27
CA ASP A 130 -8.51 2.16 15.93
C ASP A 130 -9.58 1.59 14.99
N MET A 131 -9.44 1.81 13.69
CA MET A 131 -10.33 1.25 12.68
C MET A 131 -10.14 -0.27 12.46
N GLU A 132 -9.06 -0.83 12.99
CA GLU A 132 -8.79 -2.28 12.93
C GLU A 132 -9.66 -3.08 13.92
N LYS A 133 -10.11 -2.45 14.98
CA LYS A 133 -11.03 -3.04 15.99
C LYS A 133 -12.42 -3.26 15.37
#